data_1389f6d229e22662363a6159a459986a
#
_entry.id   1389f6d229e22662363a6159a459986a
#
_cell.length_a   1.000
_cell.length_b   1.000
_cell.length_c   1.000
_cell.angle_alpha   90.00
_cell.angle_beta   90.00
_cell.angle_gamma   90.00
#
_symmetry.space_group_name_H-M   'P 1'
#
loop_
_entity.id
_entity.type
_entity.pdbx_description
1 polymer ?
#
loop_
_entity_poly.entity_id
_entity_poly.type
_entity_poly.pdbx_seq_one_letter_code
_entity_poly.pdbx_strand_id
1 'polypeptide(L)'
;KDFDSIVSAFSFPNFSYADSLSNAYRINFTPRVFSANEAPPDVTIFLHHEMAQTPIYPSKLFFFCQAAADEGGATPICRSDILWERLREQRPDFAKACLAEGLKYSNVMPAEADESSGMGRSWQGTFSVDNREAAEARLAKLGYSWEWQANGALRATTPVLPAVRDLGDGRSSFFNQLIAAFKGW
;
A
#
# COMPACT_ATOMS: atom_id res chain seq x y z
N LYS A 1 -3.17 7.44 -23.22
CA LYS A 1 -4.53 8.02 -23.44
C LYS A 1 -5.58 6.92 -23.47
N ASP A 2 -5.42 5.87 -24.27
CA ASP A 2 -6.43 4.82 -24.47
C ASP A 2 -6.71 4.02 -23.19
N PHE A 3 -5.67 3.69 -22.41
CA PHE A 3 -5.82 3.01 -21.12
C PHE A 3 -6.63 3.85 -20.12
N ASP A 4 -6.35 5.14 -20.01
CA ASP A 4 -7.11 6.06 -19.15
C ASP A 4 -8.58 6.14 -19.56
N SER A 5 -8.84 6.20 -20.87
CA SER A 5 -10.21 6.20 -21.42
C SER A 5 -10.96 4.91 -21.11
N ILE A 6 -10.29 3.74 -21.23
CA ILE A 6 -10.88 2.45 -20.88
C ILE A 6 -11.23 2.38 -19.40
N VAL A 7 -10.29 2.77 -18.52
CA VAL A 7 -10.56 2.76 -17.07
C VAL A 7 -11.69 3.73 -16.70
N SER A 8 -11.74 4.89 -17.36
CA SER A 8 -12.80 5.89 -17.15
C SER A 8 -14.19 5.36 -17.50
N ALA A 9 -14.30 4.49 -18.50
CA ALA A 9 -15.57 3.91 -18.94
C ALA A 9 -16.25 3.03 -17.86
N PHE A 10 -15.50 2.54 -16.87
CA PHE A 10 -16.07 1.81 -15.74
C PHE A 10 -16.76 2.72 -14.70
N SER A 11 -16.64 4.04 -14.82
CA SER A 11 -17.26 5.03 -13.93
C SER A 11 -16.94 4.87 -12.44
N PHE A 12 -15.84 4.21 -12.09
CA PHE A 12 -15.37 4.16 -10.71
C PHE A 12 -14.76 5.51 -10.29
N PRO A 13 -14.98 5.95 -9.04
CA PRO A 13 -14.27 7.09 -8.49
C PRO A 13 -12.74 6.93 -8.64
N ASN A 14 -12.06 8.01 -9.01
CA ASN A 14 -10.61 7.98 -9.10
C ASN A 14 -9.97 7.87 -7.71
N PHE A 15 -8.93 7.04 -7.60
CA PHE A 15 -8.05 6.98 -6.44
C PHE A 15 -6.69 7.56 -6.86
N SER A 16 -6.39 8.78 -6.39
CA SER A 16 -5.14 9.46 -6.71
C SER A 16 -3.98 8.92 -5.85
N TYR A 17 -2.94 8.40 -6.48
CA TYR A 17 -1.71 8.03 -5.77
C TYR A 17 -0.95 9.25 -5.25
N ALA A 18 -1.02 10.39 -5.92
CA ALA A 18 -0.39 11.62 -5.47
C ALA A 18 -0.90 12.04 -4.09
N ASP A 19 -2.21 11.86 -3.85
CA ASP A 19 -2.88 12.20 -2.60
C ASP A 19 -3.02 11.01 -1.63
N SER A 20 -2.46 9.87 -2.00
CA SER A 20 -2.55 8.64 -1.22
C SER A 20 -1.52 8.59 -0.10
N LEU A 21 -1.73 7.67 0.84
CA LEU A 21 -0.79 7.38 1.94
C LEU A 21 0.33 6.40 1.53
N SER A 22 0.53 6.15 0.23
CA SER A 22 1.62 5.31 -0.26
C SER A 22 2.97 6.00 -0.06
N ASN A 23 3.96 5.27 0.42
CA ASN A 23 5.35 5.74 0.49
C ASN A 23 6.12 5.49 -0.81
N ALA A 24 5.54 4.73 -1.75
CA ALA A 24 6.18 4.41 -3.02
C ALA A 24 6.23 5.64 -3.92
N TYR A 25 7.39 5.82 -4.58
CA TYR A 25 7.53 6.79 -5.66
C TYR A 25 6.89 6.23 -6.93
N ARG A 26 6.13 7.07 -7.65
CA ARG A 26 5.48 6.70 -8.90
C ARG A 26 5.47 7.87 -9.87
N ILE A 27 5.62 7.58 -11.14
CA ILE A 27 5.48 8.55 -12.22
C ILE A 27 4.01 8.66 -12.58
N ASN A 28 3.46 9.87 -12.52
CA ASN A 28 2.06 10.13 -12.88
C ASN A 28 1.97 10.51 -14.37
N PHE A 29 1.32 9.68 -15.17
CA PHE A 29 1.08 9.94 -16.59
C PHE A 29 -0.22 10.71 -16.84
N THR A 30 -1.25 10.43 -16.04
CA THR A 30 -2.52 11.16 -15.97
C THR A 30 -3.01 11.16 -14.51
N PRO A 31 -4.08 11.87 -14.16
CA PRO A 31 -4.62 11.84 -12.80
C PRO A 31 -5.02 10.44 -12.27
N ARG A 32 -5.13 9.43 -13.15
CA ARG A 32 -5.51 8.06 -12.77
C ARG A 32 -4.59 6.97 -13.31
N VAL A 33 -3.55 7.31 -14.08
CA VAL A 33 -2.60 6.36 -14.65
C VAL A 33 -1.20 6.66 -14.14
N PHE A 34 -0.57 5.66 -13.54
CA PHE A 34 0.74 5.75 -12.88
C PHE A 34 1.65 4.64 -13.35
N SER A 35 2.94 4.81 -13.18
CA SER A 35 3.89 3.69 -13.28
C SER A 35 3.56 2.62 -12.24
N ALA A 36 3.75 1.36 -12.60
CA ALA A 36 3.47 0.25 -11.70
C ALA A 36 4.49 0.16 -10.56
N ASN A 37 5.75 0.46 -10.87
CA ASN A 37 6.87 0.35 -9.95
C ASN A 37 8.05 1.18 -10.45
N GLU A 38 8.72 1.89 -9.54
CA GLU A 38 9.97 2.64 -9.79
C GLU A 38 11.12 2.15 -8.90
N ALA A 39 10.96 0.99 -8.24
CA ALA A 39 12.03 0.40 -7.46
C ALA A 39 13.19 -0.05 -8.37
N PRO A 40 14.45 0.02 -7.90
CA PRO A 40 15.59 -0.50 -8.63
C PRO A 40 15.41 -1.97 -9.02
N PRO A 41 15.97 -2.44 -10.16
CA PRO A 41 15.75 -3.79 -10.69
C PRO A 41 16.15 -4.93 -9.76
N ASP A 42 17.08 -4.69 -8.85
CA ASP A 42 17.58 -5.65 -7.86
C ASP A 42 16.73 -5.73 -6.59
N VAL A 43 15.73 -4.85 -6.45
CA VAL A 43 14.82 -4.85 -5.30
C VAL A 43 13.71 -5.87 -5.51
N THR A 44 13.64 -6.87 -4.64
CA THR A 44 12.54 -7.86 -4.66
C THR A 44 11.27 -7.24 -4.11
N ILE A 45 10.21 -7.23 -4.90
CA ILE A 45 8.87 -6.82 -4.49
C ILE A 45 8.07 -8.08 -4.12
N PHE A 46 7.70 -8.19 -2.85
CA PHE A 46 6.92 -9.31 -2.36
C PHE A 46 5.45 -9.19 -2.72
N LEU A 47 4.73 -10.32 -2.79
CA LEU A 47 3.28 -10.32 -2.95
C LEU A 47 2.61 -9.53 -1.85
N HIS A 48 1.79 -8.56 -2.20
CA HIS A 48 1.10 -7.66 -1.29
C HIS A 48 -0.24 -7.20 -1.88
N HIS A 49 -1.13 -6.78 -1.02
CA HIS A 49 -2.31 -6.02 -1.43
C HIS A 49 -1.98 -4.54 -1.46
N GLU A 50 -2.36 -3.88 -2.54
CA GLU A 50 -2.05 -2.46 -2.74
C GLU A 50 -2.58 -1.61 -1.60
N MET A 51 -1.67 -0.92 -0.91
CA MET A 51 -1.93 -0.02 0.22
C MET A 51 -2.67 -0.63 1.41
N ALA A 52 -2.69 -1.96 1.55
CA ALA A 52 -3.35 -2.61 2.69
C ALA A 52 -2.68 -2.33 4.05
N GLN A 53 -1.50 -1.70 4.05
CA GLN A 53 -0.83 -1.17 5.25
C GLN A 53 -1.35 0.20 5.68
N THR A 54 -2.37 0.75 5.01
CA THR A 54 -2.98 2.04 5.34
C THR A 54 -4.49 1.91 5.51
N PRO A 55 -5.17 2.83 6.19
CA PRO A 55 -6.62 2.79 6.33
C PRO A 55 -7.38 3.18 5.05
N ILE A 56 -6.68 3.73 4.04
CA ILE A 56 -7.26 4.20 2.78
C ILE A 56 -6.54 3.51 1.63
N TYR A 57 -7.24 2.72 0.84
CA TYR A 57 -6.69 1.91 -0.25
C TYR A 57 -7.68 1.82 -1.43
N PRO A 58 -7.19 1.57 -2.65
CA PRO A 58 -8.04 1.40 -3.81
C PRO A 58 -8.84 0.09 -3.73
N SER A 59 -10.09 0.11 -4.15
CA SER A 59 -10.94 -1.09 -4.20
C SER A 59 -10.69 -1.94 -5.45
N LYS A 60 -10.11 -1.35 -6.49
CA LYS A 60 -9.81 -2.00 -7.78
C LYS A 60 -8.52 -1.45 -8.35
N LEU A 61 -7.75 -2.32 -9.00
CA LEU A 61 -6.55 -1.99 -9.74
C LEU A 61 -6.70 -2.47 -11.18
N PHE A 62 -6.23 -1.64 -12.11
CA PHE A 62 -6.13 -1.97 -13.52
C PHE A 62 -4.67 -1.94 -13.93
N PHE A 63 -4.20 -2.97 -14.59
CA PHE A 63 -2.85 -3.06 -15.11
C PHE A 63 -2.87 -3.04 -16.63
N PHE A 64 -1.91 -2.34 -17.22
CA PHE A 64 -1.69 -2.29 -18.65
C PHE A 64 -0.20 -2.46 -18.93
N CYS A 65 0.15 -3.42 -19.78
CA CYS A 65 1.50 -3.60 -20.24
C CYS A 65 1.74 -2.74 -21.48
N GLN A 66 2.47 -1.64 -21.34
CA GLN A 66 2.77 -0.74 -22.46
C GLN A 66 3.85 -1.31 -23.36
N ALA A 67 4.87 -1.96 -22.79
CA ALA A 67 5.93 -2.66 -23.49
C ALA A 67 6.27 -3.92 -22.70
N ALA A 68 6.24 -5.06 -23.38
CA ALA A 68 6.66 -6.32 -22.77
C ALA A 68 8.19 -6.31 -22.57
N ALA A 69 8.66 -6.91 -21.48
CA ALA A 69 10.08 -7.17 -21.30
C ALA A 69 10.53 -8.30 -22.23
N ASP A 70 11.77 -8.23 -22.73
CA ASP A 70 12.36 -9.30 -23.54
C ASP A 70 12.60 -10.57 -22.70
N GLU A 71 12.99 -10.37 -21.43
CA GLU A 71 13.15 -11.44 -20.43
C GLU A 71 12.55 -11.02 -19.09
N GLY A 72 11.94 -11.94 -18.37
CA GLY A 72 11.34 -11.70 -17.06
C GLY A 72 10.11 -10.79 -17.14
N GLY A 73 10.02 -9.80 -16.23
CA GLY A 73 8.97 -8.78 -16.21
C GLY A 73 7.56 -9.26 -15.87
N ALA A 74 7.38 -10.52 -15.47
CA ALA A 74 6.08 -11.03 -15.07
C ALA A 74 5.60 -10.36 -13.78
N THR A 75 4.32 -10.03 -13.74
CA THR A 75 3.63 -9.60 -12.52
C THR A 75 2.93 -10.81 -11.90
N PRO A 76 3.48 -11.45 -10.85
CA PRO A 76 2.85 -12.58 -10.21
C PRO A 76 1.58 -12.14 -9.48
N ILE A 77 0.55 -12.96 -9.55
CA ILE A 77 -0.71 -12.75 -8.84
C ILE A 77 -1.04 -13.95 -7.95
N CYS A 78 -1.67 -13.69 -6.82
CA CYS A 78 -2.07 -14.71 -5.86
C CYS A 78 -3.55 -14.52 -5.46
N ARG A 79 -4.29 -15.64 -5.41
CA ARG A 79 -5.65 -15.70 -4.86
C ARG A 79 -5.57 -15.71 -3.33
N SER A 80 -5.73 -14.54 -2.72
CA SER A 80 -5.59 -14.37 -1.27
C SER A 80 -6.79 -14.92 -0.46
N ASP A 81 -7.91 -15.20 -1.09
CA ASP A 81 -8.99 -15.98 -0.50
C ASP A 81 -8.59 -17.46 -0.33
N ILE A 82 -7.99 -18.08 -1.35
CA ILE A 82 -7.46 -19.45 -1.25
C ILE A 82 -6.29 -19.51 -0.26
N LEU A 83 -5.42 -18.48 -0.27
CA LEU A 83 -4.34 -18.38 0.70
C LEU A 83 -4.88 -18.35 2.14
N TRP A 84 -5.97 -17.61 2.38
CA TRP A 84 -6.61 -17.53 3.68
C TRP A 84 -7.15 -18.88 4.15
N GLU A 85 -7.82 -19.63 3.30
CA GLU A 85 -8.31 -20.97 3.62
C GLU A 85 -7.16 -21.90 4.02
N ARG A 86 -6.08 -21.95 3.21
CA ARG A 86 -4.88 -22.74 3.52
C ARG A 86 -4.20 -22.31 4.83
N LEU A 87 -4.14 -21.00 5.09
CA LEU A 87 -3.55 -20.48 6.32
C LEU A 87 -4.36 -20.92 7.55
N ARG A 88 -5.68 -20.90 7.48
CA ARG A 88 -6.56 -21.38 8.55
C ARG A 88 -6.36 -22.86 8.84
N GLU A 89 -6.13 -23.67 7.82
CA GLU A 89 -5.87 -25.11 7.95
C GLU A 89 -4.48 -25.40 8.52
N GLN A 90 -3.45 -24.75 7.98
CA GLN A 90 -2.06 -25.06 8.31
C GLN A 90 -1.54 -24.33 9.56
N ARG A 91 -2.05 -23.16 9.84
CA ARG A 91 -1.63 -22.28 10.96
C ARG A 91 -2.84 -21.65 11.67
N PRO A 92 -3.71 -22.47 12.26
CA PRO A 92 -4.97 -22.02 12.86
C PRO A 92 -4.77 -20.98 13.98
N ASP A 93 -3.74 -21.11 14.79
CA ASP A 93 -3.47 -20.15 15.88
C ASP A 93 -3.11 -18.76 15.33
N PHE A 94 -2.27 -18.71 14.30
CA PHE A 94 -1.92 -17.46 13.62
C PHE A 94 -3.15 -16.83 12.93
N ALA A 95 -3.93 -17.63 12.23
CA ALA A 95 -5.14 -17.17 11.58
C ALA A 95 -6.16 -16.59 12.59
N LYS A 96 -6.29 -17.26 13.74
CA LYS A 96 -7.14 -16.78 14.85
C LYS A 96 -6.63 -15.46 15.42
N ALA A 97 -5.33 -15.31 15.65
CA ALA A 97 -4.73 -14.06 16.11
C ALA A 97 -4.97 -12.91 15.11
N CYS A 98 -4.77 -13.15 13.81
CA CYS A 98 -5.04 -12.17 12.75
C CYS A 98 -6.50 -11.67 12.75
N LEU A 99 -7.46 -12.57 12.99
CA LEU A 99 -8.87 -12.19 13.07
C LEU A 99 -9.20 -11.41 14.34
N ALA A 100 -8.65 -11.82 15.48
CA ALA A 100 -8.99 -11.26 16.79
C ALA A 100 -8.29 -9.91 17.03
N GLU A 101 -7.04 -9.77 16.62
CA GLU A 101 -6.18 -8.64 16.97
C GLU A 101 -5.99 -7.65 15.81
N GLY A 102 -6.10 -8.11 14.57
CA GLY A 102 -5.78 -7.31 13.39
C GLY A 102 -4.27 -7.03 13.29
N LEU A 103 -3.92 -5.98 12.55
CA LEU A 103 -2.54 -5.59 12.28
C LEU A 103 -2.32 -4.10 12.51
N LYS A 104 -1.12 -3.74 12.95
CA LYS A 104 -0.61 -2.36 12.94
C LYS A 104 0.67 -2.31 12.12
N TYR A 105 0.85 -1.25 11.38
CA TYR A 105 2.06 -0.97 10.62
C TYR A 105 2.71 0.29 11.14
N SER A 106 4.02 0.25 11.33
CA SER A 106 4.81 1.41 11.73
C SER A 106 5.86 1.69 10.66
N ASN A 107 5.93 2.92 10.22
CA ASN A 107 6.91 3.37 9.24
C ASN A 107 7.60 4.64 9.71
N VAL A 108 8.87 4.81 9.33
CA VAL A 108 9.66 6.03 9.56
C VAL A 108 9.83 6.71 8.21
N MET A 109 9.22 7.87 8.06
CA MET A 109 9.29 8.68 6.85
C MET A 109 10.30 9.80 7.04
N PRO A 110 11.22 10.02 6.08
CA PRO A 110 12.21 11.09 6.17
C PRO A 110 11.56 12.49 6.09
N ALA A 111 12.30 13.51 6.55
CA ALA A 111 11.91 14.91 6.38
C ALA A 111 12.04 15.37 4.92
N GLU A 112 13.01 14.81 4.20
CA GLU A 112 13.25 15.08 2.78
C GLU A 112 13.08 13.78 1.99
N ALA A 113 12.51 13.88 0.78
CA ALA A 113 12.32 12.70 -0.05
C ALA A 113 13.67 12.11 -0.50
N ASP A 114 13.76 10.79 -0.46
CA ASP A 114 14.90 10.01 -1.00
C ASP A 114 14.44 9.28 -2.27
N GLU A 115 14.71 9.87 -3.42
CA GLU A 115 14.34 9.32 -4.72
C GLU A 115 15.15 8.06 -5.10
N SER A 116 16.25 7.79 -4.41
CA SER A 116 17.03 6.57 -4.60
C SER A 116 16.37 5.34 -3.95
N SER A 117 15.40 5.57 -3.06
CA SER A 117 14.61 4.55 -2.39
C SER A 117 13.23 4.42 -3.02
N GLY A 118 12.82 3.23 -3.41
CA GLY A 118 11.47 2.96 -3.89
C GLY A 118 10.36 3.31 -2.89
N MET A 119 10.71 3.53 -1.61
CA MET A 119 9.81 3.88 -0.49
C MET A 119 10.20 5.20 0.19
N GLY A 120 10.90 6.08 -0.53
CA GLY A 120 11.54 7.28 0.02
C GLY A 120 10.69 8.55 0.05
N ARG A 121 9.36 8.49 -0.06
CA ARG A 121 8.53 9.71 0.10
C ARG A 121 8.70 10.30 1.49
N SER A 122 8.86 11.65 1.54
CA SER A 122 8.86 12.38 2.80
C SER A 122 7.50 12.29 3.50
N TRP A 123 7.45 12.58 4.79
CA TRP A 123 6.19 12.64 5.52
C TRP A 123 5.26 13.75 4.98
N GLN A 124 5.81 14.88 4.51
CA GLN A 124 5.03 15.93 3.84
C GLN A 124 4.35 15.38 2.59
N GLY A 125 5.13 14.73 1.73
CA GLY A 125 4.61 14.13 0.50
C GLY A 125 3.59 13.02 0.78
N THR A 126 3.87 12.16 1.77
CA THR A 126 2.98 11.04 2.12
C THR A 126 1.65 11.50 2.67
N PHE A 127 1.64 12.52 3.53
CA PHE A 127 0.41 13.04 4.11
C PHE A 127 -0.18 14.24 3.34
N SER A 128 0.47 14.69 2.25
CA SER A 128 0.07 15.87 1.45
C SER A 128 -0.15 17.10 2.33
N VAL A 129 0.87 17.45 3.10
CA VAL A 129 0.86 18.55 4.09
C VAL A 129 2.16 19.34 4.05
N ASP A 130 2.13 20.61 4.48
CA ASP A 130 3.28 21.51 4.39
C ASP A 130 4.05 21.65 5.72
N ASN A 131 3.43 21.29 6.85
CA ASN A 131 4.03 21.49 8.17
C ASN A 131 3.59 20.42 9.17
N ARG A 132 4.22 20.43 10.35
CA ARG A 132 3.99 19.42 11.40
C ARG A 132 2.57 19.47 11.96
N GLU A 133 2.02 20.67 12.20
CA GLU A 133 0.66 20.82 12.73
C GLU A 133 -0.37 20.18 11.79
N ALA A 134 -0.24 20.43 10.49
CA ALA A 134 -1.11 19.82 9.49
C ALA A 134 -0.93 18.30 9.42
N ALA A 135 0.31 17.80 9.56
CA ALA A 135 0.60 16.35 9.61
C ALA A 135 -0.06 15.71 10.83
N GLU A 136 0.09 16.30 12.01
CA GLU A 136 -0.49 15.79 13.25
C GLU A 136 -2.02 15.79 13.21
N ALA A 137 -2.63 16.86 12.69
CA ALA A 137 -4.08 16.93 12.50
C ALA A 137 -4.58 15.82 11.55
N ARG A 138 -3.86 15.56 10.45
CA ARG A 138 -4.22 14.48 9.50
C ARG A 138 -4.00 13.10 10.10
N LEU A 139 -2.90 12.89 10.82
CA LEU A 139 -2.62 11.62 11.53
C LEU A 139 -3.70 11.33 12.57
N ALA A 140 -4.06 12.32 13.40
CA ALA A 140 -5.13 12.21 14.39
C ALA A 140 -6.47 11.84 13.73
N LYS A 141 -6.82 12.51 12.62
CA LYS A 141 -8.05 12.22 11.86
C LYS A 141 -8.08 10.79 11.30
N LEU A 142 -6.92 10.25 10.94
CA LEU A 142 -6.77 8.88 10.41
C LEU A 142 -6.60 7.82 11.51
N GLY A 143 -6.51 8.24 12.79
CA GLY A 143 -6.35 7.36 13.94
C GLY A 143 -4.93 6.82 14.13
N TYR A 144 -3.92 7.45 13.54
CA TYR A 144 -2.52 7.11 13.74
C TYR A 144 -2.02 7.59 15.10
N SER A 145 -1.04 6.86 15.65
CA SER A 145 -0.10 7.39 16.64
C SER A 145 1.22 7.77 15.96
N TRP A 146 1.97 8.73 16.51
CA TRP A 146 3.21 9.21 15.87
C TRP A 146 4.26 9.67 16.88
N GLU A 147 5.49 9.73 16.39
CA GLU A 147 6.66 10.19 17.12
C GLU A 147 7.60 10.92 16.16
N TRP A 148 7.95 12.17 16.50
CA TRP A 148 8.96 12.93 15.77
C TRP A 148 10.36 12.51 16.19
N GLN A 149 11.21 12.21 15.21
CA GLN A 149 12.61 11.87 15.43
C GLN A 149 13.47 13.13 15.52
N ALA A 150 14.65 13.05 16.17
CA ALA A 150 15.56 14.17 16.31
C ALA A 150 16.05 14.76 14.98
N ASN A 151 16.15 13.92 13.93
CA ASN A 151 16.54 14.32 12.57
C ASN A 151 15.36 14.87 11.73
N GLY A 152 14.21 15.12 12.34
CA GLY A 152 13.02 15.62 11.63
C GLY A 152 12.19 14.56 10.92
N ALA A 153 12.60 13.29 10.93
CA ALA A 153 11.78 12.20 10.41
C ALA A 153 10.56 11.95 11.30
N LEU A 154 9.54 11.37 10.72
CA LEU A 154 8.28 11.03 11.38
C LEU A 154 8.09 9.53 11.42
N ARG A 155 8.03 8.95 12.62
CA ARG A 155 7.50 7.60 12.81
C ARG A 155 5.98 7.70 12.95
N ALA A 156 5.24 7.03 12.08
CA ALA A 156 3.78 6.93 12.16
C ALA A 156 3.36 5.47 12.26
N THR A 157 2.39 5.20 13.15
CA THR A 157 1.85 3.85 13.37
C THR A 157 0.35 3.89 13.13
N THR A 158 -0.15 3.00 12.30
CA THR A 158 -1.58 2.93 11.95
C THR A 158 -2.46 2.59 13.15
N PRO A 159 -3.76 2.90 13.11
CA PRO A 159 -4.72 2.20 13.95
C PRO A 159 -4.66 0.70 13.67
N VAL A 160 -5.39 -0.11 14.46
CA VAL A 160 -5.57 -1.53 14.15
C VAL A 160 -6.34 -1.65 12.84
N LEU A 161 -5.75 -2.31 11.86
CA LEU A 161 -6.35 -2.61 10.57
C LEU A 161 -6.77 -4.09 10.52
N PRO A 162 -7.93 -4.42 9.93
CA PRO A 162 -8.31 -5.81 9.72
C PRO A 162 -7.29 -6.54 8.84
N ALA A 163 -6.83 -7.72 9.27
CA ALA A 163 -5.93 -8.56 8.46
C ALA A 163 -6.69 -9.34 7.37
N VAL A 164 -8.01 -9.46 7.53
CA VAL A 164 -8.89 -10.26 6.66
C VAL A 164 -10.09 -9.41 6.26
N ARG A 165 -10.51 -9.52 5.00
CA ARG A 165 -11.67 -8.85 4.43
C ARG A 165 -12.71 -9.86 3.97
N ASP A 166 -13.96 -9.65 4.35
CA ASP A 166 -15.10 -10.32 3.76
C ASP A 166 -15.34 -9.79 2.34
N LEU A 167 -15.54 -10.69 1.39
CA LEU A 167 -15.80 -10.38 -0.01
C LEU A 167 -17.31 -10.32 -0.33
N GLY A 168 -18.17 -10.62 0.63
CA GLY A 168 -19.63 -10.54 0.51
C GLY A 168 -20.30 -11.74 -0.17
N ASP A 169 -19.55 -12.77 -0.54
CA ASP A 169 -20.04 -13.98 -1.22
C ASP A 169 -19.67 -15.27 -0.47
N GLY A 170 -19.43 -15.16 0.83
CA GLY A 170 -19.00 -16.25 1.71
C GLY A 170 -17.51 -16.52 1.66
N ARG A 171 -16.74 -15.77 0.87
CA ARG A 171 -15.29 -15.82 0.83
C ARG A 171 -14.67 -14.71 1.66
N SER A 172 -13.49 -14.98 2.20
CA SER A 172 -12.68 -13.97 2.89
C SER A 172 -11.29 -13.89 2.27
N SER A 173 -10.74 -12.69 2.16
CA SER A 173 -9.41 -12.43 1.63
C SER A 173 -8.44 -12.12 2.76
N PHE A 174 -7.25 -12.72 2.75
CA PHE A 174 -6.13 -12.34 3.62
C PHE A 174 -5.54 -11.01 3.12
N PHE A 175 -6.24 -9.92 3.41
CA PHE A 175 -6.01 -8.58 2.86
C PHE A 175 -5.06 -7.79 3.74
N ASN A 176 -3.77 -7.87 3.48
CA ASN A 176 -2.74 -7.16 4.24
C ASN A 176 -1.40 -7.11 3.49
N GLN A 177 -0.41 -6.44 4.10
CA GLN A 177 0.99 -6.41 3.63
C GLN A 177 1.97 -7.03 4.64
N LEU A 178 1.53 -7.96 5.46
CA LEU A 178 2.33 -8.50 6.55
C LEU A 178 3.67 -9.07 6.08
N ILE A 179 3.68 -9.85 4.99
CA ILE A 179 4.91 -10.46 4.46
C ILE A 179 5.86 -9.39 3.91
N ALA A 180 5.34 -8.44 3.12
CA ALA A 180 6.15 -7.37 2.56
C ALA A 180 6.77 -6.50 3.68
N ALA A 181 5.96 -6.08 4.65
CA ALA A 181 6.42 -5.29 5.78
C ALA A 181 7.45 -6.05 6.64
N PHE A 182 7.24 -7.35 6.90
CA PHE A 182 8.19 -8.19 7.64
C PHE A 182 9.53 -8.33 6.91
N LYS A 183 9.53 -8.33 5.59
CA LYS A 183 10.73 -8.39 4.76
C LYS A 183 11.41 -7.03 4.56
N GLY A 184 10.87 -5.95 5.13
CA GLY A 184 11.45 -4.60 5.08
C GLY A 184 11.10 -3.82 3.82
N TRP A 185 10.06 -4.21 3.14
CA TRP A 185 9.55 -3.53 1.95
C TRP A 185 8.30 -2.70 2.23
#